data_cc867f99d7d7d9becee86fc9b7f23b46
#
_entry.id   cc867f99d7d7d9becee86fc9b7f23b46
#
_cell.length_a   1.000
_cell.length_b   1.000
_cell.length_c   1.000
_cell.angle_alpha   90.00
_cell.angle_beta   90.00
_cell.angle_gamma   90.00
#
_symmetry.space_group_name_H-M   'P 1'
#
loop_
_entity.id
_entity.type
_entity.pdbx_description
1 polymer ?
#
loop_
_entity_poly.entity_id
_entity_poly.type
_entity_poly.pdbx_seq_one_letter_code
_entity_poly.pdbx_strand_id
1 'polypeptide(L)'
;MKKHILIILLFTSIINNAQYKPSKENLEARKWFQDAKFGLFIHWGVYSVLGDGEWVMNNQNISKSEYERLPKFFNPTKYDAEKWVLMAKNAGMKYITITSRHHDGFSMFDSNASDYNIVKKTPYGKDILKLLAEACRKHDIKLFFYYSQLDWYRDDYFPRGRTGLGINGRGEGKWENYIDFMKAQLTELLTNYGKIGGIWFDGQWDQHEWDGKRFGKINVDFKLKEVYDLIHKLQPHALIGSNHHLAPNPGEDFQMFEKDLPGKGTKDFATSKNDIGNLPLEVCETINGSWGFNLKDRKHKSEKELIQYLIKAAGYGSNLLLNVGPMPNGEIQEEHINSLEKIGKWIKKFGETIYHTRKGPIDPTDQLVSTRKDGKVFLHVLDSSKENIVLENFDEKIRSIKYFGSNQKVKYSHKKNSLKIYLDKEKINNIDTILELDIKI
;
A
#
# COMPACT_ATOMS: atom_id res chain seq x y z
N MET A 1 -69.98 -24.31 21.86
CA MET A 1 -68.73 -23.49 22.11
C MET A 1 -67.73 -23.89 21.06
N LYS A 2 -67.49 -23.09 20.00
CA LYS A 2 -66.49 -23.35 18.97
C LYS A 2 -65.25 -22.58 19.36
N LYS A 3 -64.13 -23.32 19.62
CA LYS A 3 -62.81 -22.74 19.89
C LYS A 3 -62.14 -22.33 18.57
N HIS A 4 -61.91 -21.04 18.37
CA HIS A 4 -61.13 -20.55 17.24
C HIS A 4 -59.66 -20.57 17.65
N ILE A 5 -58.81 -21.36 16.98
CA ILE A 5 -57.36 -21.37 17.13
C ILE A 5 -56.85 -20.32 16.17
N LEU A 6 -56.23 -19.25 16.73
CA LEU A 6 -55.55 -18.19 16.00
C LEU A 6 -54.13 -18.67 15.75
N ILE A 7 -53.77 -19.03 14.51
CA ILE A 7 -52.41 -19.37 14.10
C ILE A 7 -51.72 -18.05 13.75
N ILE A 8 -50.83 -17.59 14.62
CA ILE A 8 -49.92 -16.45 14.36
C ILE A 8 -48.72 -16.98 13.58
N LEU A 9 -48.69 -16.71 12.25
CA LEU A 9 -47.52 -16.92 11.40
C LEU A 9 -46.48 -15.82 11.71
N LEU A 10 -45.48 -16.18 12.48
CA LEU A 10 -44.28 -15.35 12.64
C LEU A 10 -43.45 -15.43 11.34
N PHE A 11 -43.54 -14.40 10.50
CA PHE A 11 -42.58 -14.18 9.43
C PHE A 11 -41.27 -13.71 10.06
N THR A 12 -40.33 -14.62 10.34
CA THR A 12 -38.96 -14.28 10.58
C THR A 12 -38.31 -13.90 9.24
N SER A 13 -38.18 -12.63 8.94
CA SER A 13 -37.34 -12.15 7.85
C SER A 13 -35.89 -12.53 8.18
N ILE A 14 -35.41 -13.62 7.60
CA ILE A 14 -33.99 -13.94 7.58
C ILE A 14 -33.36 -12.88 6.70
N ILE A 15 -32.77 -11.85 7.32
CA ILE A 15 -31.85 -10.94 6.66
C ILE A 15 -30.61 -11.81 6.35
N ASN A 16 -30.61 -12.38 5.15
CA ASN A 16 -29.41 -12.99 4.59
C ASN A 16 -28.41 -11.83 4.37
N ASN A 17 -27.55 -11.57 5.33
CA ASN A 17 -26.31 -10.88 5.09
C ASN A 17 -25.48 -11.77 4.17
N ALA A 18 -25.68 -11.63 2.86
CA ALA A 18 -24.88 -12.35 1.88
C ALA A 18 -23.40 -11.94 2.12
N GLN A 19 -22.63 -12.88 2.64
CA GLN A 19 -21.19 -12.72 2.82
C GLN A 19 -20.58 -12.38 1.45
N TYR A 20 -19.76 -11.34 1.39
CA TYR A 20 -19.05 -10.97 0.16
C TYR A 20 -18.34 -12.18 -0.46
N LYS A 21 -18.61 -12.44 -1.73
CA LYS A 21 -17.92 -13.46 -2.53
C LYS A 21 -17.18 -12.77 -3.67
N PRO A 22 -15.83 -12.85 -3.69
CA PRO A 22 -15.06 -12.28 -4.78
C PRO A 22 -15.39 -12.96 -6.12
N SER A 23 -15.42 -12.20 -7.19
CA SER A 23 -15.58 -12.72 -8.56
C SER A 23 -14.32 -13.51 -8.98
N LYS A 24 -14.40 -14.25 -10.09
CA LYS A 24 -13.24 -14.94 -10.67
C LYS A 24 -12.13 -13.94 -11.04
N GLU A 25 -12.52 -12.83 -11.65
CA GLU A 25 -11.62 -11.76 -12.05
C GLU A 25 -10.93 -11.12 -10.84
N ASN A 26 -11.65 -10.97 -9.72
CA ASN A 26 -11.08 -10.47 -8.48
C ASN A 26 -10.07 -11.45 -7.87
N LEU A 27 -10.38 -12.75 -7.84
CA LEU A 27 -9.46 -13.78 -7.36
C LEU A 27 -8.17 -13.87 -8.21
N GLU A 28 -8.29 -13.73 -9.53
CA GLU A 28 -7.13 -13.64 -10.42
C GLU A 28 -6.30 -12.37 -10.15
N ALA A 29 -6.97 -11.24 -9.89
CA ALA A 29 -6.31 -9.99 -9.52
C ALA A 29 -5.58 -10.09 -8.16
N ARG A 30 -6.20 -10.70 -7.14
CA ARG A 30 -5.55 -10.98 -5.83
C ARG A 30 -4.30 -11.84 -5.99
N LYS A 31 -4.37 -12.90 -6.83
CA LYS A 31 -3.22 -13.76 -7.11
C LYS A 31 -2.10 -12.96 -7.78
N TRP A 32 -2.45 -12.18 -8.82
CA TRP A 32 -1.50 -11.30 -9.49
C TRP A 32 -0.85 -10.33 -8.50
N PHE A 33 -1.64 -9.68 -7.64
CA PHE A 33 -1.15 -8.73 -6.65
C PHE A 33 -0.18 -9.40 -5.67
N GLN A 34 -0.51 -10.59 -5.19
CA GLN A 34 0.36 -11.38 -4.31
C GLN A 34 1.69 -11.75 -4.99
N ASP A 35 1.70 -11.91 -6.32
CA ASP A 35 2.89 -12.23 -7.13
C ASP A 35 3.73 -11.00 -7.48
N ALA A 36 3.13 -9.81 -7.48
CA ALA A 36 3.73 -8.54 -7.91
C ALA A 36 4.83 -8.02 -6.99
N LYS A 37 4.73 -8.23 -5.69
CA LYS A 37 5.72 -7.98 -4.63
C LYS A 37 6.24 -6.54 -4.46
N PHE A 38 6.28 -5.70 -5.51
CA PHE A 38 6.89 -4.39 -5.44
C PHE A 38 6.11 -3.36 -6.25
N GLY A 39 5.74 -2.25 -5.62
CA GLY A 39 5.01 -1.13 -6.21
C GLY A 39 5.58 0.22 -5.82
N LEU A 40 5.24 1.26 -6.58
CA LEU A 40 5.55 2.66 -6.31
C LEU A 40 4.34 3.34 -5.68
N PHE A 41 4.54 4.00 -4.54
CA PHE A 41 3.57 4.92 -3.98
C PHE A 41 3.96 6.35 -4.35
N ILE A 42 2.97 7.18 -4.69
CA ILE A 42 3.20 8.59 -5.03
C ILE A 42 2.27 9.45 -4.19
N HIS A 43 2.82 10.18 -3.22
CA HIS A 43 2.10 11.19 -2.46
C HIS A 43 2.34 12.56 -3.09
N TRP A 44 1.35 13.05 -3.82
CA TRP A 44 1.47 14.32 -4.53
C TRP A 44 0.16 15.11 -4.54
N GLY A 45 0.24 16.37 -4.21
CA GLY A 45 -0.89 17.29 -4.12
C GLY A 45 -0.44 18.73 -3.94
N VAL A 46 -1.39 19.65 -3.75
CA VAL A 46 -1.11 21.08 -3.53
C VAL A 46 -0.28 21.35 -2.28
N TYR A 47 -0.29 20.44 -1.30
CA TYR A 47 0.57 20.51 -0.11
C TYR A 47 2.06 20.56 -0.47
N SER A 48 2.47 20.01 -1.60
CA SER A 48 3.88 20.05 -2.04
C SER A 48 4.38 21.48 -2.27
N VAL A 49 3.50 22.46 -2.54
CA VAL A 49 3.85 23.87 -2.68
C VAL A 49 4.49 24.43 -1.42
N LEU A 50 4.04 23.95 -0.25
CA LEU A 50 4.57 24.41 1.05
C LEU A 50 5.87 23.67 1.44
N GLY A 51 6.16 22.54 0.81
CA GLY A 51 7.40 21.77 1.06
C GLY A 51 7.56 21.32 2.52
N ASP A 52 6.46 21.00 3.21
CA ASP A 52 6.44 20.60 4.63
C ASP A 52 5.58 19.32 4.86
N GLY A 53 5.52 18.47 3.83
CA GLY A 53 4.79 17.21 3.85
C GLY A 53 3.29 17.35 3.60
N GLU A 54 2.61 16.22 3.51
CA GLU A 54 1.18 16.12 3.14
C GLU A 54 0.23 16.49 4.29
N TRP A 55 0.71 16.50 5.53
CA TRP A 55 -0.05 16.86 6.72
C TRP A 55 0.02 18.34 7.09
N VAL A 56 0.68 19.18 6.29
CA VAL A 56 0.96 20.59 6.59
C VAL A 56 -0.28 21.39 6.95
N MET A 57 -1.42 21.15 6.28
CA MET A 57 -2.69 21.83 6.59
C MET A 57 -3.13 21.60 8.04
N ASN A 58 -3.07 20.35 8.50
CA ASN A 58 -3.40 19.98 9.87
C ASN A 58 -2.34 20.45 10.87
N ASN A 59 -1.05 20.18 10.57
CA ASN A 59 0.03 20.40 11.53
C ASN A 59 0.26 21.88 11.84
N GLN A 60 -0.04 22.76 10.88
CA GLN A 60 0.09 24.21 11.03
C GLN A 60 -1.26 24.90 11.23
N ASN A 61 -2.37 24.14 11.36
CA ASN A 61 -3.72 24.67 11.51
C ASN A 61 -4.06 25.75 10.46
N ILE A 62 -3.64 25.51 9.19
CA ILE A 62 -3.89 26.45 8.10
C ILE A 62 -5.40 26.52 7.84
N SER A 63 -5.99 27.70 7.87
CA SER A 63 -7.41 27.89 7.63
C SER A 63 -7.81 27.44 6.22
N LYS A 64 -9.08 27.01 6.04
CA LYS A 64 -9.62 26.62 4.73
C LYS A 64 -9.39 27.71 3.69
N SER A 65 -9.67 28.97 4.03
CA SER A 65 -9.53 30.11 3.11
C SER A 65 -8.08 30.44 2.72
N GLU A 66 -7.12 30.16 3.58
CA GLU A 66 -5.69 30.30 3.26
C GLU A 66 -5.22 29.15 2.38
N TYR A 67 -5.60 27.91 2.74
CA TYR A 67 -5.21 26.72 1.99
C TYR A 67 -5.78 26.69 0.57
N GLU A 68 -6.99 27.20 0.36
CA GLU A 68 -7.62 27.36 -0.96
C GLU A 68 -6.84 28.23 -1.95
N ARG A 69 -5.84 28.96 -1.48
CA ARG A 69 -4.98 29.80 -2.32
C ARG A 69 -3.84 29.00 -2.97
N LEU A 70 -3.46 27.85 -2.37
CA LEU A 70 -2.31 27.05 -2.83
C LEU A 70 -2.43 26.55 -4.28
N PRO A 71 -3.61 26.12 -4.77
CA PRO A 71 -3.74 25.66 -6.16
C PRO A 71 -3.27 26.69 -7.19
N LYS A 72 -3.33 28.00 -6.90
CA LYS A 72 -2.84 29.07 -7.80
C LYS A 72 -1.31 28.99 -8.03
N PHE A 73 -0.58 28.38 -7.11
CA PHE A 73 0.87 28.22 -7.17
C PHE A 73 1.30 26.81 -7.58
N PHE A 74 0.33 25.89 -7.73
CA PHE A 74 0.60 24.53 -8.17
C PHE A 74 0.55 24.44 -9.69
N ASN A 75 1.72 24.49 -10.31
CA ASN A 75 1.86 24.47 -11.79
C ASN A 75 2.95 23.46 -12.20
N PRO A 76 2.65 22.17 -12.26
CA PRO A 76 3.64 21.13 -12.51
C PRO A 76 4.04 21.01 -13.99
N THR A 77 4.67 22.04 -14.54
CA THR A 77 5.07 22.10 -15.95
C THR A 77 6.14 21.09 -16.35
N LYS A 78 6.82 20.47 -15.36
CA LYS A 78 7.83 19.42 -15.58
C LYS A 78 7.30 18.00 -15.33
N TYR A 79 5.99 17.87 -15.05
CA TYR A 79 5.36 16.56 -14.91
C TYR A 79 5.41 15.79 -16.22
N ASP A 80 5.97 14.59 -16.18
CA ASP A 80 6.06 13.65 -17.28
C ASP A 80 5.62 12.26 -16.79
N ALA A 81 4.39 11.89 -17.14
CA ALA A 81 3.79 10.62 -16.71
C ALA A 81 4.57 9.40 -17.23
N GLU A 82 5.06 9.46 -18.48
CA GLU A 82 5.82 8.36 -19.07
C GLU A 82 7.16 8.15 -18.36
N LYS A 83 7.86 9.26 -18.06
CA LYS A 83 9.12 9.22 -17.29
C LYS A 83 8.92 8.61 -15.91
N TRP A 84 7.83 8.94 -15.22
CA TRP A 84 7.51 8.36 -13.92
C TRP A 84 7.24 6.85 -14.00
N VAL A 85 6.46 6.42 -14.99
CA VAL A 85 6.14 5.01 -15.21
C VAL A 85 7.38 4.21 -15.60
N LEU A 86 8.24 4.75 -16.47
CA LEU A 86 9.49 4.10 -16.86
C LEU A 86 10.46 4.00 -15.68
N MET A 87 10.54 5.01 -14.82
CA MET A 87 11.33 4.97 -13.59
C MET A 87 10.85 3.82 -12.69
N ALA A 88 9.55 3.71 -12.44
CA ALA A 88 8.99 2.61 -11.65
C ALA A 88 9.27 1.24 -12.28
N LYS A 89 9.05 1.10 -13.59
CA LYS A 89 9.31 -0.13 -14.34
C LYS A 89 10.79 -0.54 -14.28
N ASN A 90 11.70 0.40 -14.44
CA ASN A 90 13.16 0.17 -14.37
C ASN A 90 13.62 -0.20 -12.95
N ALA A 91 12.94 0.32 -11.92
CA ALA A 91 13.13 -0.11 -10.53
C ALA A 91 12.58 -1.54 -10.26
N GLY A 92 11.87 -2.15 -11.23
CA GLY A 92 11.27 -3.48 -11.12
C GLY A 92 9.84 -3.47 -10.59
N MET A 93 9.25 -2.31 -10.32
CA MET A 93 7.89 -2.20 -9.79
C MET A 93 6.85 -2.67 -10.80
N LYS A 94 5.76 -3.24 -10.30
CA LYS A 94 4.68 -3.85 -11.10
C LYS A 94 3.41 -3.03 -11.10
N TYR A 95 3.27 -2.12 -10.16
CA TYR A 95 2.12 -1.23 -10.03
C TYR A 95 2.54 0.11 -9.43
N ILE A 96 1.67 1.09 -9.61
CA ILE A 96 1.77 2.44 -9.05
C ILE A 96 0.48 2.71 -8.29
N THR A 97 0.60 3.20 -7.05
CA THR A 97 -0.50 3.81 -6.29
C THR A 97 -0.24 5.30 -6.18
N ILE A 98 -1.21 6.14 -6.56
CA ILE A 98 -1.08 7.60 -6.48
C ILE A 98 -2.23 8.23 -5.72
N THR A 99 -1.95 9.26 -4.93
CA THR A 99 -2.99 10.05 -4.27
C THR A 99 -3.88 10.74 -5.30
N SER A 100 -5.09 10.20 -5.52
CA SER A 100 -6.10 10.88 -6.33
C SER A 100 -6.69 12.07 -5.59
N ARG A 101 -6.79 11.95 -4.26
CA ARG A 101 -7.20 12.97 -3.32
C ARG A 101 -6.67 12.59 -1.93
N HIS A 102 -5.94 13.50 -1.27
CA HIS A 102 -5.44 13.32 0.10
C HIS A 102 -6.36 13.99 1.12
N HIS A 103 -5.99 14.00 2.40
CA HIS A 103 -6.78 14.54 3.52
C HIS A 103 -7.13 16.03 3.38
N ASP A 104 -6.34 16.79 2.63
CA ASP A 104 -6.59 18.21 2.31
C ASP A 104 -7.76 18.44 1.34
N GLY A 105 -8.37 17.37 0.86
CA GLY A 105 -9.57 17.40 0.02
C GLY A 105 -9.36 17.84 -1.42
N PHE A 106 -8.10 18.14 -1.84
CA PHE A 106 -7.81 18.55 -3.21
C PHE A 106 -7.75 17.35 -4.16
N SER A 107 -8.57 17.39 -5.22
CA SER A 107 -8.62 16.32 -6.23
C SER A 107 -7.58 16.54 -7.31
N MET A 108 -6.67 15.57 -7.51
CA MET A 108 -5.61 15.60 -8.52
C MET A 108 -6.08 15.15 -9.90
N PHE A 109 -7.39 15.16 -10.13
CA PHE A 109 -8.06 14.72 -11.36
C PHE A 109 -9.25 15.64 -11.70
N ASP A 110 -9.75 15.55 -12.94
CA ASP A 110 -10.93 16.31 -13.39
C ASP A 110 -12.21 15.70 -12.79
N SER A 111 -12.63 16.23 -11.66
CA SER A 111 -13.83 15.79 -10.97
C SER A 111 -15.00 16.74 -11.23
N ASN A 112 -16.14 16.19 -11.63
CA ASN A 112 -17.40 16.95 -11.70
C ASN A 112 -18.06 17.06 -10.32
N ALA A 113 -17.74 16.14 -9.39
CA ALA A 113 -18.25 16.16 -8.02
C ALA A 113 -17.63 17.27 -7.15
N SER A 114 -16.50 17.85 -7.57
CA SER A 114 -15.81 18.92 -6.85
C SER A 114 -15.14 19.92 -7.77
N ASP A 115 -15.36 21.22 -7.54
CA ASP A 115 -14.60 22.27 -8.20
C ASP A 115 -13.21 22.48 -7.58
N TYR A 116 -12.93 21.88 -6.40
CA TYR A 116 -11.64 21.94 -5.76
C TYR A 116 -10.73 20.85 -6.34
N ASN A 117 -10.32 21.04 -7.58
CA ASN A 117 -9.52 20.08 -8.35
C ASN A 117 -8.45 20.74 -9.21
N ILE A 118 -7.48 19.94 -9.67
CA ILE A 118 -6.31 20.40 -10.43
C ILE A 118 -6.68 21.08 -11.74
N VAL A 119 -7.72 20.62 -12.43
CA VAL A 119 -8.11 21.18 -13.74
C VAL A 119 -8.73 22.57 -13.59
N LYS A 120 -9.61 22.73 -12.58
CA LYS A 120 -10.39 23.96 -12.39
C LYS A 120 -9.65 25.04 -11.57
N LYS A 121 -8.74 24.64 -10.66
CA LYS A 121 -8.16 25.57 -9.68
C LYS A 121 -6.69 25.89 -9.89
N THR A 122 -6.00 25.18 -10.78
CA THR A 122 -4.57 25.42 -11.01
C THR A 122 -4.29 26.02 -12.38
N PRO A 123 -3.19 26.75 -12.54
CA PRO A 123 -2.76 27.22 -13.86
C PRO A 123 -2.34 26.10 -14.79
N TYR A 124 -2.06 24.89 -14.27
CA TYR A 124 -1.74 23.70 -15.06
C TYR A 124 -2.92 23.22 -15.90
N GLY A 125 -4.13 23.22 -15.33
CA GLY A 125 -5.38 22.98 -16.03
C GLY A 125 -5.52 21.62 -16.74
N LYS A 126 -4.72 20.60 -16.35
CA LYS A 126 -4.75 19.27 -16.96
C LYS A 126 -4.96 18.19 -15.90
N ASP A 127 -5.63 17.11 -16.30
CA ASP A 127 -5.84 15.92 -15.47
C ASP A 127 -4.57 15.05 -15.48
N ILE A 128 -3.85 15.03 -14.37
CA ILE A 128 -2.60 14.26 -14.24
C ILE A 128 -2.86 12.76 -14.14
N LEU A 129 -4.00 12.35 -13.56
CA LEU A 129 -4.32 10.92 -13.43
C LEU A 129 -4.65 10.31 -14.80
N LYS A 130 -5.27 11.08 -15.70
CA LYS A 130 -5.52 10.63 -17.08
C LYS A 130 -4.22 10.36 -17.82
N LEU A 131 -3.27 11.30 -17.75
CA LEU A 131 -1.95 11.13 -18.35
C LEU A 131 -1.19 9.93 -17.75
N LEU A 132 -1.26 9.76 -16.44
CA LEU A 132 -0.62 8.63 -15.75
C LEU A 132 -1.25 7.29 -16.13
N ALA A 133 -2.60 7.22 -16.20
CA ALA A 133 -3.31 6.02 -16.59
C ALA A 133 -2.98 5.58 -18.03
N GLU A 134 -2.83 6.53 -18.95
CA GLU A 134 -2.41 6.28 -20.33
C GLU A 134 -0.98 5.71 -20.38
N ALA A 135 -0.04 6.34 -19.66
CA ALA A 135 1.34 5.87 -19.57
C ALA A 135 1.43 4.48 -18.91
N CYS A 136 0.68 4.23 -17.83
CA CYS A 136 0.63 2.94 -17.16
C CYS A 136 0.15 1.82 -18.10
N ARG A 137 -0.91 2.06 -18.87
CA ARG A 137 -1.40 1.10 -19.89
C ARG A 137 -0.36 0.81 -20.96
N LYS A 138 0.29 1.87 -21.47
CA LYS A 138 1.35 1.74 -22.52
C LYS A 138 2.51 0.85 -22.06
N HIS A 139 2.86 0.89 -20.78
CA HIS A 139 4.01 0.18 -20.24
C HIS A 139 3.69 -1.07 -19.41
N ASP A 140 2.41 -1.50 -19.37
CA ASP A 140 1.91 -2.66 -18.60
C ASP A 140 2.22 -2.55 -17.10
N ILE A 141 2.01 -1.38 -16.54
CA ILE A 141 2.04 -1.10 -15.11
C ILE A 141 0.60 -0.94 -14.63
N LYS A 142 0.19 -1.63 -13.56
CA LYS A 142 -1.15 -1.46 -13.01
C LYS A 142 -1.22 -0.20 -12.16
N LEU A 143 -2.28 0.59 -12.35
CA LEU A 143 -2.51 1.83 -11.62
C LEU A 143 -3.57 1.61 -10.53
N PHE A 144 -3.26 2.01 -9.30
CA PHE A 144 -4.17 2.09 -8.17
C PHE A 144 -4.36 3.55 -7.79
N PHE A 145 -5.56 3.89 -7.35
CA PHE A 145 -5.84 5.21 -6.81
C PHE A 145 -5.95 5.15 -5.29
N TYR A 146 -5.07 5.88 -4.59
CA TYR A 146 -5.27 6.21 -3.19
C TYR A 146 -6.43 7.21 -3.10
N TYR A 147 -7.34 6.97 -2.18
CA TYR A 147 -8.48 7.83 -1.90
C TYR A 147 -8.64 8.04 -0.39
N SER A 148 -8.53 9.30 0.04
CA SER A 148 -8.77 9.65 1.45
C SER A 148 -10.25 9.61 1.80
N GLN A 149 -10.60 8.83 2.83
CA GLN A 149 -11.91 8.85 3.49
C GLN A 149 -12.00 9.99 4.52
N LEU A 150 -10.88 10.54 4.95
CA LEU A 150 -10.76 11.75 5.76
C LEU A 150 -10.74 12.99 4.86
N ASP A 151 -11.39 14.07 5.29
CA ASP A 151 -11.44 15.33 4.56
C ASP A 151 -11.36 16.54 5.49
N TRP A 152 -10.26 17.29 5.39
CA TRP A 152 -10.09 18.53 6.15
C TRP A 152 -10.69 19.75 5.45
N TYR A 153 -11.20 19.61 4.24
CA TYR A 153 -11.70 20.74 3.43
C TYR A 153 -13.22 20.82 3.39
N ARG A 154 -13.91 19.66 3.19
CA ARG A 154 -15.35 19.65 2.98
C ARG A 154 -16.13 19.90 4.27
N ASP A 155 -17.15 20.74 4.17
CA ASP A 155 -18.07 21.02 5.28
C ASP A 155 -18.91 19.79 5.62
N ASP A 156 -19.26 18.95 4.62
CA ASP A 156 -20.04 17.73 4.79
C ASP A 156 -19.30 16.61 5.56
N TYR A 157 -17.95 16.68 5.70
CA TYR A 157 -17.21 15.79 6.61
C TYR A 157 -17.46 16.24 8.05
N PHE A 158 -18.68 15.97 8.49
CA PHE A 158 -19.20 16.36 9.80
C PHE A 158 -20.13 15.25 10.36
N PRO A 159 -19.93 14.78 11.63
CA PRO A 159 -19.03 15.34 12.65
C PRO A 159 -17.55 15.19 12.29
N ARG A 160 -16.72 16.10 12.81
CA ARG A 160 -15.27 16.07 12.62
C ARG A 160 -14.68 14.86 13.34
N GLY A 161 -13.65 14.27 12.74
CA GLY A 161 -12.86 13.24 13.36
C GLY A 161 -11.84 13.78 14.36
N ARG A 162 -10.79 13.03 14.62
CA ARG A 162 -9.74 13.35 15.59
C ARG A 162 -8.70 14.35 15.09
N THR A 163 -8.63 14.58 13.77
CA THR A 163 -7.64 15.45 13.14
C THR A 163 -8.28 16.66 12.48
N GLY A 164 -7.47 17.64 12.12
CA GLY A 164 -7.92 18.88 11.49
C GLY A 164 -8.77 19.77 12.39
N LEU A 165 -8.80 19.55 13.70
CA LEU A 165 -9.66 20.29 14.63
C LEU A 165 -9.29 21.78 14.74
N GLY A 166 -8.01 22.12 14.52
CA GLY A 166 -7.52 23.49 14.48
C GLY A 166 -7.72 24.23 13.15
N ILE A 167 -8.25 23.57 12.12
CA ILE A 167 -8.48 24.18 10.81
C ILE A 167 -9.77 24.99 10.83
N ASN A 168 -9.63 26.31 10.79
CA ASN A 168 -10.75 27.25 10.81
C ASN A 168 -11.40 27.42 9.44
N GLY A 169 -12.64 27.96 9.40
CA GLY A 169 -13.36 28.34 8.18
C GLY A 169 -14.12 27.17 7.51
N ARG A 170 -14.28 26.04 8.21
CA ARG A 170 -15.14 24.93 7.77
C ARG A 170 -16.54 25.08 8.36
N GLY A 171 -17.55 24.84 7.54
CA GLY A 171 -18.96 24.77 7.96
C GLY A 171 -19.34 23.41 8.56
N GLU A 172 -20.61 23.29 8.97
CA GLU A 172 -21.24 22.06 9.42
C GLU A 172 -22.20 21.58 8.33
N GLY A 173 -21.82 20.48 7.66
CA GLY A 173 -22.64 19.86 6.61
C GLY A 173 -23.33 18.59 7.10
N LYS A 174 -23.64 17.69 6.17
CA LYS A 174 -24.30 16.42 6.44
C LYS A 174 -23.44 15.24 5.99
N TRP A 175 -23.29 14.24 6.85
CA TRP A 175 -22.49 13.07 6.57
C TRP A 175 -22.95 12.30 5.33
N GLU A 176 -24.27 12.22 5.10
CA GLU A 176 -24.84 11.58 3.93
C GLU A 176 -24.38 12.22 2.62
N ASN A 177 -24.30 13.55 2.59
CA ASN A 177 -23.76 14.29 1.41
C ASN A 177 -22.29 13.96 1.18
N TYR A 178 -21.51 13.76 2.26
CA TYR A 178 -20.12 13.35 2.14
C TYR A 178 -20.00 11.93 1.53
N ILE A 179 -20.84 11.00 1.94
CA ILE A 179 -20.88 9.66 1.40
C ILE A 179 -21.27 9.67 -0.09
N ASP A 180 -22.28 10.46 -0.46
CA ASP A 180 -22.70 10.60 -1.86
C ASP A 180 -21.59 11.23 -2.72
N PHE A 181 -20.91 12.26 -2.19
CA PHE A 181 -19.74 12.85 -2.81
C PHE A 181 -18.61 11.82 -3.02
N MET A 182 -18.28 11.03 -2.03
CA MET A 182 -17.27 9.97 -2.12
C MET A 182 -17.64 8.95 -3.19
N LYS A 183 -18.89 8.48 -3.22
CA LYS A 183 -19.39 7.55 -4.25
C LYS A 183 -19.33 8.16 -5.66
N ALA A 184 -19.64 9.44 -5.80
CA ALA A 184 -19.55 10.14 -7.08
C ALA A 184 -18.10 10.19 -7.59
N GLN A 185 -17.14 10.60 -6.76
CA GLN A 185 -15.72 10.63 -7.13
C GLN A 185 -15.16 9.23 -7.43
N LEU A 186 -15.52 8.22 -6.64
CA LEU A 186 -15.12 6.83 -6.91
C LEU A 186 -15.70 6.34 -8.25
N THR A 187 -16.94 6.73 -8.58
CA THR A 187 -17.52 6.41 -9.90
C THR A 187 -16.70 7.04 -11.02
N GLU A 188 -16.31 8.31 -10.90
CA GLU A 188 -15.45 8.98 -11.88
C GLU A 188 -14.10 8.25 -12.04
N LEU A 189 -13.43 7.92 -10.93
CA LEU A 189 -12.15 7.21 -10.94
C LEU A 189 -12.24 5.81 -11.57
N LEU A 190 -13.37 5.13 -11.40
CA LEU A 190 -13.59 3.78 -11.93
C LEU A 190 -14.11 3.75 -13.37
N THR A 191 -14.58 4.88 -13.91
CA THR A 191 -15.18 4.92 -15.27
C THR A 191 -14.37 5.71 -16.28
N ASN A 192 -13.59 6.73 -15.85
CA ASN A 192 -12.96 7.67 -16.76
C ASN A 192 -11.49 7.34 -17.09
N TYR A 193 -10.87 6.42 -16.36
CA TYR A 193 -9.42 6.13 -16.45
C TYR A 193 -9.10 4.75 -17.04
N GLY A 194 -10.12 4.05 -17.57
CA GLY A 194 -10.00 2.70 -18.10
C GLY A 194 -9.84 1.64 -16.99
N LYS A 195 -9.20 0.53 -17.32
CA LYS A 195 -8.99 -0.56 -16.36
C LYS A 195 -7.93 -0.20 -15.34
N ILE A 196 -8.30 -0.10 -14.06
CA ILE A 196 -7.39 0.21 -12.96
C ILE A 196 -7.13 -1.04 -12.09
N GLY A 197 -6.05 -1.04 -11.31
CA GLY A 197 -5.70 -2.12 -10.38
C GLY A 197 -6.61 -2.18 -9.16
N GLY A 198 -7.00 -1.03 -8.63
CA GLY A 198 -7.86 -0.95 -7.46
C GLY A 198 -7.88 0.42 -6.79
N ILE A 199 -8.52 0.43 -5.61
CA ILE A 199 -8.63 1.60 -4.72
C ILE A 199 -7.90 1.30 -3.41
N TRP A 200 -7.08 2.22 -3.01
CA TRP A 200 -6.32 2.25 -1.76
C TRP A 200 -6.95 3.29 -0.83
N PHE A 201 -7.76 2.86 0.13
CA PHE A 201 -8.43 3.77 1.07
C PHE A 201 -7.54 4.10 2.26
N ASP A 202 -7.72 5.33 2.78
CA ASP A 202 -7.07 5.81 3.99
C ASP A 202 -7.96 6.78 4.75
N GLY A 203 -7.67 6.99 6.04
CA GLY A 203 -8.31 8.02 6.84
C GLY A 203 -9.56 7.58 7.59
N GLN A 204 -10.04 6.35 7.46
CA GLN A 204 -11.16 5.85 8.27
C GLN A 204 -10.86 5.92 9.77
N TRP A 205 -9.62 5.69 10.13
CA TRP A 205 -9.11 5.74 11.50
C TRP A 205 -9.36 7.09 12.19
N ASP A 206 -9.55 8.18 11.46
CA ASP A 206 -9.84 9.51 11.99
C ASP A 206 -11.18 9.56 12.75
N GLN A 207 -12.15 8.77 12.33
CA GLN A 207 -13.49 8.68 12.95
C GLN A 207 -13.60 7.62 14.04
N HIS A 208 -12.53 6.86 14.32
CA HIS A 208 -12.51 5.94 15.45
C HIS A 208 -12.10 6.65 16.74
N GLU A 209 -12.68 6.23 17.85
CA GLU A 209 -12.15 6.52 19.17
C GLU A 209 -10.72 5.97 19.29
N TRP A 210 -9.87 6.64 20.05
CA TRP A 210 -8.49 6.25 20.26
C TRP A 210 -8.09 6.38 21.72
N ASP A 211 -7.72 5.28 22.36
CA ASP A 211 -7.33 5.24 23.78
C ASP A 211 -5.80 5.37 24.02
N GLY A 212 -5.04 5.67 22.96
CA GLY A 212 -3.57 5.73 22.99
C GLY A 212 -2.88 4.42 22.61
N LYS A 213 -3.65 3.32 22.42
CA LYS A 213 -3.09 1.99 22.09
C LYS A 213 -3.89 1.27 20.99
N ARG A 214 -5.19 1.52 20.90
CA ARG A 214 -6.07 0.82 19.96
C ARG A 214 -7.22 1.72 19.50
N PHE A 215 -7.72 1.39 18.33
CA PHE A 215 -8.93 2.00 17.80
C PHE A 215 -10.17 1.39 18.47
N GLY A 216 -11.04 2.27 18.95
CA GLY A 216 -12.33 1.94 19.56
C GLY A 216 -13.48 2.00 18.56
N LYS A 217 -14.66 2.37 19.06
CA LYS A 217 -15.87 2.51 18.25
C LYS A 217 -15.69 3.57 17.16
N ILE A 218 -16.25 3.30 15.99
CA ILE A 218 -16.36 4.29 14.91
C ILE A 218 -17.59 5.18 15.13
N ASN A 219 -17.44 6.50 14.94
CA ASN A 219 -18.47 7.48 15.27
C ASN A 219 -19.49 7.69 14.14
N VAL A 220 -19.16 7.30 12.91
CA VAL A 220 -19.99 7.48 11.71
C VAL A 220 -20.06 6.22 10.89
N ASP A 221 -21.06 6.10 10.01
CA ASP A 221 -21.18 4.99 9.07
C ASP A 221 -20.65 5.42 7.69
N PHE A 222 -19.50 4.90 7.30
CA PHE A 222 -18.91 5.10 5.95
C PHE A 222 -19.65 4.35 4.84
N LYS A 223 -20.71 3.60 5.15
CA LYS A 223 -21.44 2.77 4.17
C LYS A 223 -20.51 1.84 3.39
N LEU A 224 -19.51 1.26 4.06
CA LEU A 224 -18.44 0.49 3.43
C LEU A 224 -18.97 -0.59 2.49
N LYS A 225 -20.03 -1.30 2.90
CA LYS A 225 -20.63 -2.32 2.02
C LYS A 225 -21.11 -1.74 0.70
N GLU A 226 -21.82 -0.60 0.74
CA GLU A 226 -22.34 0.04 -0.48
C GLU A 226 -21.20 0.59 -1.35
N VAL A 227 -20.16 1.15 -0.71
CA VAL A 227 -18.98 1.69 -1.39
C VAL A 227 -18.17 0.56 -2.07
N TYR A 228 -17.94 -0.53 -1.37
CA TYR A 228 -17.19 -1.67 -1.91
C TYR A 228 -17.98 -2.41 -3.01
N ASP A 229 -19.29 -2.59 -2.82
CA ASP A 229 -20.18 -3.15 -3.85
C ASP A 229 -20.19 -2.27 -5.12
N LEU A 230 -20.17 -0.93 -4.98
CA LEU A 230 -20.07 0.00 -6.12
C LEU A 230 -18.78 -0.22 -6.90
N ILE A 231 -17.64 -0.32 -6.22
CA ILE A 231 -16.33 -0.53 -6.83
C ILE A 231 -16.32 -1.86 -7.60
N HIS A 232 -16.69 -2.96 -6.95
CA HIS A 232 -16.69 -4.28 -7.57
C HIS A 232 -17.75 -4.42 -8.68
N LYS A 233 -18.85 -3.66 -8.61
CA LYS A 233 -19.85 -3.59 -9.69
C LYS A 233 -19.30 -2.89 -10.92
N LEU A 234 -18.58 -1.77 -10.75
CA LEU A 234 -18.03 -1.00 -11.86
C LEU A 234 -16.79 -1.68 -12.47
N GLN A 235 -15.93 -2.25 -11.64
CA GLN A 235 -14.74 -2.99 -12.08
C GLN A 235 -14.54 -4.25 -11.21
N PRO A 236 -15.09 -5.41 -11.58
CA PRO A 236 -15.05 -6.63 -10.76
C PRO A 236 -13.65 -7.14 -10.40
N HIS A 237 -12.63 -6.76 -11.17
CA HIS A 237 -11.22 -7.12 -10.93
C HIS A 237 -10.50 -6.10 -10.05
N ALA A 238 -11.06 -4.90 -9.82
CA ALA A 238 -10.40 -3.87 -9.02
C ALA A 238 -10.28 -4.32 -7.57
N LEU A 239 -9.08 -4.20 -7.02
CA LEU A 239 -8.79 -4.61 -5.65
C LEU A 239 -9.06 -3.46 -4.69
N ILE A 240 -9.61 -3.79 -3.53
CA ILE A 240 -9.88 -2.85 -2.45
C ILE A 240 -8.97 -3.16 -1.27
N GLY A 241 -8.24 -2.16 -0.80
CA GLY A 241 -7.55 -2.20 0.49
C GLY A 241 -7.84 -0.93 1.27
N SER A 242 -7.77 -1.00 2.60
CA SER A 242 -8.03 0.13 3.48
C SER A 242 -7.04 0.18 4.64
N ASN A 243 -6.39 1.34 4.80
CA ASN A 243 -5.39 1.59 5.84
C ASN A 243 -6.07 2.01 7.16
N HIS A 244 -6.97 1.17 7.67
CA HIS A 244 -7.68 1.42 8.92
C HIS A 244 -7.02 0.81 10.16
N HIS A 245 -5.92 0.07 9.98
CA HIS A 245 -5.12 -0.56 11.03
C HIS A 245 -5.85 -1.64 11.86
N LEU A 246 -6.90 -2.23 11.32
CA LEU A 246 -7.73 -3.27 11.93
C LEU A 246 -7.76 -4.53 11.06
N ALA A 247 -8.47 -5.56 11.52
CA ALA A 247 -8.80 -6.72 10.69
C ALA A 247 -9.59 -6.31 9.44
N PRO A 248 -9.38 -6.97 8.29
CA PRO A 248 -10.05 -6.60 7.04
C PRO A 248 -11.57 -6.65 7.15
N ASN A 249 -12.24 -5.63 6.60
CA ASN A 249 -13.68 -5.61 6.45
C ASN A 249 -14.13 -6.54 5.31
N PRO A 250 -15.37 -7.07 5.34
CA PRO A 250 -15.93 -7.80 4.22
C PRO A 250 -15.94 -6.93 2.94
N GLY A 251 -15.35 -7.44 1.86
CA GLY A 251 -15.20 -6.73 0.59
C GLY A 251 -13.81 -6.16 0.34
N GLU A 252 -12.92 -6.18 1.32
CA GLU A 252 -11.51 -5.89 1.09
C GLU A 252 -10.79 -7.07 0.43
N ASP A 253 -9.79 -6.76 -0.41
CA ASP A 253 -9.10 -7.71 -1.26
C ASP A 253 -7.63 -7.90 -0.88
N PHE A 254 -7.06 -6.97 -0.13
CA PHE A 254 -5.73 -7.04 0.47
C PHE A 254 -5.68 -6.25 1.77
N GLN A 255 -4.78 -6.65 2.67
CA GLN A 255 -4.59 -6.03 3.97
C GLN A 255 -3.31 -5.21 3.99
N MET A 256 -3.35 -4.06 4.63
CA MET A 256 -2.29 -3.06 4.64
C MET A 256 -1.60 -2.93 5.98
N PHE A 257 -0.31 -2.55 5.91
CA PHE A 257 0.54 -2.26 7.07
C PHE A 257 1.35 -0.99 6.76
N GLU A 258 1.25 0.02 7.60
CA GLU A 258 1.93 1.28 7.40
C GLU A 258 3.23 1.35 8.20
N LYS A 259 4.37 1.50 7.51
CA LYS A 259 5.71 1.62 8.12
C LYS A 259 6.02 0.53 9.18
N ASP A 260 5.32 -0.59 9.07
CA ASP A 260 5.48 -1.74 9.97
C ASP A 260 5.32 -3.05 9.19
N LEU A 261 6.20 -4.00 9.39
CA LEU A 261 6.09 -5.32 8.74
C LEU A 261 4.97 -6.14 9.40
N PRO A 262 4.23 -6.96 8.62
CA PRO A 262 3.09 -7.72 9.15
C PRO A 262 3.39 -8.46 10.45
N GLY A 263 2.69 -8.11 11.53
CA GLY A 263 2.81 -8.73 12.84
C GLY A 263 4.04 -8.36 13.68
N LYS A 264 4.85 -7.37 13.26
CA LYS A 264 5.95 -6.84 14.07
C LYS A 264 5.45 -5.98 15.23
N GLY A 265 4.43 -5.15 15.02
CA GLY A 265 3.84 -4.31 16.06
C GLY A 265 4.79 -3.24 16.58
N THR A 266 5.57 -2.59 15.71
CA THR A 266 6.58 -1.59 16.08
C THR A 266 6.01 -0.17 16.17
N LYS A 267 4.77 0.03 15.74
CA LYS A 267 4.05 1.31 15.78
C LYS A 267 2.87 1.23 16.73
N ASP A 268 2.56 2.32 17.39
CA ASP A 268 1.41 2.40 18.31
C ASP A 268 0.08 2.09 17.62
N PHE A 269 -0.04 2.47 16.35
CA PHE A 269 -1.20 2.21 15.49
C PHE A 269 -1.09 0.90 14.69
N ALA A 270 -0.08 0.06 14.91
CA ALA A 270 0.12 -1.16 14.14
C ALA A 270 -1.04 -2.14 14.28
N THR A 271 -1.42 -2.75 13.16
CA THR A 271 -2.41 -3.83 13.15
C THR A 271 -1.92 -4.99 14.03
N SER A 272 -2.77 -5.44 14.93
CA SER A 272 -2.46 -6.58 15.80
C SER A 272 -2.10 -7.82 14.98
N LYS A 273 -1.13 -8.61 15.45
CA LYS A 273 -0.77 -9.90 14.83
C LYS A 273 -1.97 -10.85 14.74
N ASN A 274 -2.91 -10.75 15.66
CA ASN A 274 -4.11 -11.59 15.69
C ASN A 274 -5.15 -11.15 14.65
N ASP A 275 -5.02 -9.94 14.10
CA ASP A 275 -5.92 -9.38 13.09
C ASP A 275 -5.42 -9.60 11.66
N ILE A 276 -4.29 -10.31 11.48
CA ILE A 276 -3.78 -10.68 10.16
C ILE A 276 -4.65 -11.81 9.60
N GLY A 277 -5.34 -11.49 8.48
CA GLY A 277 -6.20 -12.44 7.77
C GLY A 277 -5.46 -13.25 6.69
N ASN A 278 -6.24 -13.85 5.80
CA ASN A 278 -5.74 -14.68 4.69
C ASN A 278 -5.68 -13.92 3.35
N LEU A 279 -5.91 -12.62 3.36
CA LEU A 279 -5.81 -11.79 2.17
C LEU A 279 -4.33 -11.56 1.76
N PRO A 280 -4.04 -11.22 0.50
CA PRO A 280 -2.75 -10.67 0.13
C PRO A 280 -2.36 -9.51 1.05
N LEU A 281 -1.07 -9.40 1.39
CA LEU A 281 -0.56 -8.37 2.30
C LEU A 281 0.24 -7.32 1.54
N GLU A 282 0.17 -6.07 1.98
CA GLU A 282 0.99 -4.98 1.50
C GLU A 282 1.52 -4.16 2.68
N VAL A 283 2.80 -3.85 2.66
CA VAL A 283 3.39 -2.86 3.56
C VAL A 283 3.80 -1.64 2.75
N CYS A 284 3.44 -0.45 3.20
CA CYS A 284 3.92 0.79 2.62
C CYS A 284 5.01 1.44 3.48
N GLU A 285 6.03 1.99 2.81
CA GLU A 285 7.20 2.60 3.46
C GLU A 285 7.70 3.78 2.62
N THR A 286 8.42 4.71 3.25
CA THR A 286 9.01 5.89 2.63
C THR A 286 10.52 5.72 2.42
N ILE A 287 11.08 6.39 1.40
CA ILE A 287 12.54 6.47 1.21
C ILE A 287 13.17 7.34 2.29
N ASN A 288 12.50 8.43 2.67
CA ASN A 288 12.86 9.33 3.78
C ASN A 288 11.84 9.19 4.94
N GLY A 289 11.54 10.22 5.72
CA GLY A 289 10.57 10.19 6.82
C GLY A 289 9.15 10.56 6.40
N SER A 290 9.00 11.41 5.37
CA SER A 290 7.74 12.02 4.93
C SER A 290 7.12 11.27 3.74
N TRP A 291 5.77 11.30 3.62
CA TRP A 291 5.08 10.79 2.44
C TRP A 291 5.12 11.83 1.31
N GLY A 292 4.64 13.05 1.53
CA GLY A 292 4.72 14.15 0.60
C GLY A 292 6.07 14.84 0.59
N PHE A 293 6.29 15.72 -0.41
CA PHE A 293 7.51 16.52 -0.53
C PHE A 293 7.76 17.36 0.73
N ASN A 294 8.97 17.22 1.32
CA ASN A 294 9.37 17.93 2.53
C ASN A 294 10.82 18.38 2.45
N LEU A 295 11.02 19.70 2.43
CA LEU A 295 12.35 20.32 2.35
C LEU A 295 13.24 20.10 3.58
N LYS A 296 12.62 19.83 4.74
CA LYS A 296 13.32 19.61 6.01
C LYS A 296 13.77 18.15 6.17
N ASP A 297 13.14 17.22 5.46
CA ASP A 297 13.37 15.78 5.59
C ASP A 297 14.45 15.32 4.60
N ARG A 298 15.70 15.40 5.04
CA ARG A 298 16.88 15.07 4.23
C ARG A 298 17.52 13.71 4.58
N LYS A 299 16.91 12.96 5.50
CA LYS A 299 17.41 11.62 5.89
C LYS A 299 16.80 10.55 5.00
N HIS A 300 17.56 10.12 4.00
CA HIS A 300 17.15 9.03 3.11
C HIS A 300 17.71 7.70 3.61
N LYS A 301 16.88 6.65 3.55
CA LYS A 301 17.34 5.28 3.79
C LYS A 301 18.37 4.88 2.77
N SER A 302 19.39 4.16 3.20
CA SER A 302 20.44 3.64 2.33
C SER A 302 19.91 2.57 1.36
N GLU A 303 20.63 2.31 0.29
CA GLU A 303 20.37 1.21 -0.63
C GLU A 303 20.17 -0.13 0.11
N LYS A 304 21.06 -0.42 1.05
CA LYS A 304 21.00 -1.64 1.88
C LYS A 304 19.71 -1.72 2.66
N GLU A 305 19.30 -0.65 3.35
CA GLU A 305 18.08 -0.62 4.14
C GLU A 305 16.84 -0.86 3.27
N LEU A 306 16.75 -0.20 2.10
CA LEU A 306 15.60 -0.32 1.21
C LEU A 306 15.49 -1.72 0.57
N ILE A 307 16.61 -2.28 0.11
CA ILE A 307 16.64 -3.64 -0.46
C ILE A 307 16.31 -4.67 0.63
N GLN A 308 16.92 -4.55 1.82
CA GLN A 308 16.62 -5.46 2.93
C GLN A 308 15.17 -5.34 3.40
N TYR A 309 14.56 -4.14 3.30
CA TYR A 309 13.15 -3.97 3.62
C TYR A 309 12.24 -4.68 2.62
N LEU A 310 12.55 -4.61 1.30
CA LEU A 310 11.85 -5.36 0.27
C LEU A 310 11.95 -6.88 0.48
N ILE A 311 13.14 -7.37 0.82
CA ILE A 311 13.37 -8.79 1.12
C ILE A 311 12.54 -9.22 2.34
N LYS A 312 12.56 -8.42 3.42
CA LYS A 312 11.78 -8.69 4.63
C LYS A 312 10.28 -8.70 4.32
N ALA A 313 9.77 -7.72 3.55
CA ALA A 313 8.37 -7.70 3.13
C ALA A 313 8.00 -9.00 2.40
N ALA A 314 8.80 -9.42 1.42
CA ALA A 314 8.58 -10.68 0.69
C ALA A 314 8.60 -11.91 1.62
N GLY A 315 9.51 -11.95 2.59
CA GLY A 315 9.60 -13.01 3.59
C GLY A 315 8.40 -13.08 4.53
N TYR A 316 7.75 -11.95 4.82
CA TYR A 316 6.46 -11.91 5.52
C TYR A 316 5.27 -12.26 4.61
N GLY A 317 5.51 -12.54 3.32
CA GLY A 317 4.46 -12.81 2.33
C GLY A 317 3.78 -11.55 1.79
N SER A 318 4.32 -10.38 2.11
CA SER A 318 3.78 -9.06 1.78
C SER A 318 4.40 -8.49 0.51
N ASN A 319 3.68 -7.57 -0.15
CA ASN A 319 4.25 -6.64 -1.10
C ASN A 319 4.90 -5.47 -0.36
N LEU A 320 5.87 -4.81 -1.00
CA LEU A 320 6.35 -3.48 -0.60
C LEU A 320 5.81 -2.43 -1.57
N LEU A 321 5.13 -1.42 -1.04
CA LEU A 321 4.72 -0.20 -1.74
C LEU A 321 5.63 0.94 -1.26
N LEU A 322 6.65 1.29 -2.06
CA LEU A 322 7.70 2.25 -1.68
C LEU A 322 7.38 3.64 -2.21
N ASN A 323 7.37 4.63 -1.31
CA ASN A 323 6.87 5.96 -1.57
C ASN A 323 7.91 6.95 -2.10
N VAL A 324 7.45 7.82 -3.01
CA VAL A 324 8.10 9.06 -3.40
C VAL A 324 7.13 10.24 -3.22
N GLY A 325 7.67 11.41 -2.86
CA GLY A 325 6.92 12.67 -2.76
C GLY A 325 7.41 13.66 -3.81
N PRO A 326 6.75 13.79 -4.97
CA PRO A 326 7.17 14.72 -6.02
C PRO A 326 7.11 16.19 -5.59
N MET A 327 8.02 16.99 -6.14
CA MET A 327 8.07 18.45 -5.98
C MET A 327 6.86 19.11 -6.67
N PRO A 328 6.50 20.36 -6.30
CA PRO A 328 5.33 21.04 -6.87
C PRO A 328 5.43 21.31 -8.37
N ASN A 329 6.62 21.27 -8.94
CA ASN A 329 6.85 21.41 -10.39
C ASN A 329 6.65 20.10 -11.17
N GLY A 330 6.43 18.96 -10.49
CA GLY A 330 6.21 17.65 -11.11
C GLY A 330 7.47 16.80 -11.26
N GLU A 331 8.62 17.24 -10.79
CA GLU A 331 9.84 16.41 -10.75
C GLU A 331 9.87 15.56 -9.46
N ILE A 332 10.38 14.34 -9.56
CA ILE A 332 10.73 13.51 -8.40
C ILE A 332 12.15 13.88 -7.98
N GLN A 333 12.40 13.96 -6.67
CA GLN A 333 13.70 14.29 -6.11
C GLN A 333 14.78 13.32 -6.62
N GLU A 334 15.95 13.84 -6.93
CA GLU A 334 17.06 13.06 -7.49
C GLU A 334 17.52 11.94 -6.54
N GLU A 335 17.48 12.19 -5.24
CA GLU A 335 17.80 11.20 -4.21
C GLU A 335 16.87 9.99 -4.26
N HIS A 336 15.56 10.22 -4.52
CA HIS A 336 14.58 9.16 -4.70
C HIS A 336 14.81 8.38 -6.00
N ILE A 337 15.08 9.09 -7.11
CA ILE A 337 15.44 8.47 -8.41
C ILE A 337 16.65 7.56 -8.25
N ASN A 338 17.74 8.07 -7.65
CA ASN A 338 18.98 7.33 -7.41
C ASN A 338 18.73 6.07 -6.54
N SER A 339 17.89 6.17 -5.51
CA SER A 339 17.53 5.03 -4.67
C SER A 339 16.78 3.96 -5.47
N LEU A 340 15.80 4.36 -6.29
CA LEU A 340 15.03 3.45 -7.14
C LEU A 340 15.90 2.77 -8.21
N GLU A 341 16.83 3.47 -8.82
CA GLU A 341 17.78 2.90 -9.78
C GLU A 341 18.67 1.82 -9.15
N LYS A 342 19.16 2.05 -7.92
CA LYS A 342 19.96 1.07 -7.20
C LYS A 342 19.16 -0.18 -6.87
N ILE A 343 17.93 -0.01 -6.38
CA ILE A 343 17.01 -1.14 -6.16
C ILE A 343 16.76 -1.89 -7.46
N GLY A 344 16.54 -1.18 -8.58
CA GLY A 344 16.34 -1.77 -9.90
C GLY A 344 17.53 -2.62 -10.37
N LYS A 345 18.76 -2.18 -10.13
CA LYS A 345 19.98 -2.95 -10.42
C LYS A 345 20.02 -4.26 -9.62
N TRP A 346 19.65 -4.23 -8.34
CA TRP A 346 19.59 -5.41 -7.49
C TRP A 346 18.46 -6.35 -7.94
N ILE A 347 17.27 -5.82 -8.19
CA ILE A 347 16.10 -6.58 -8.66
C ILE A 347 16.36 -7.27 -10.01
N LYS A 348 17.00 -6.60 -10.95
CA LYS A 348 17.36 -7.20 -12.24
C LYS A 348 18.20 -8.48 -12.09
N LYS A 349 19.04 -8.54 -11.05
CA LYS A 349 19.90 -9.69 -10.77
C LYS A 349 19.24 -10.75 -9.90
N PHE A 350 18.44 -10.34 -8.92
CA PHE A 350 17.95 -11.21 -7.85
C PHE A 350 16.43 -11.30 -7.75
N GLY A 351 15.68 -10.65 -8.64
CA GLY A 351 14.22 -10.55 -8.57
C GLY A 351 13.49 -11.91 -8.61
N GLU A 352 14.10 -12.97 -9.14
CA GLU A 352 13.54 -14.33 -9.09
C GLU A 352 13.30 -14.80 -7.66
N THR A 353 14.11 -14.34 -6.69
CA THR A 353 13.99 -14.71 -5.28
C THR A 353 12.90 -13.92 -4.55
N ILE A 354 12.29 -12.93 -5.22
CA ILE A 354 11.25 -12.03 -4.71
C ILE A 354 9.90 -12.25 -5.42
N TYR A 355 9.87 -12.11 -6.76
CA TYR A 355 8.61 -12.17 -7.52
C TYR A 355 8.04 -13.59 -7.60
N HIS A 356 6.71 -13.65 -7.53
CA HIS A 356 5.95 -14.92 -7.55
C HIS A 356 6.28 -15.85 -6.38
N THR A 357 6.94 -15.34 -5.33
CA THR A 357 7.26 -16.12 -4.13
C THR A 357 6.15 -16.05 -3.09
N ARG A 358 6.25 -16.94 -2.12
CA ARG A 358 5.45 -16.95 -0.87
C ARG A 358 6.41 -16.94 0.31
N LYS A 359 5.89 -16.71 1.52
CA LYS A 359 6.65 -16.86 2.76
C LYS A 359 7.35 -18.22 2.78
N GLY A 360 8.65 -18.22 3.07
CA GLY A 360 9.43 -19.44 3.23
C GLY A 360 9.22 -20.14 4.57
N PRO A 361 9.91 -21.25 4.82
CA PRO A 361 9.74 -22.04 6.04
C PRO A 361 10.39 -21.41 7.28
N ILE A 362 11.20 -20.36 7.11
CA ILE A 362 11.91 -19.69 8.21
C ILE A 362 11.21 -18.37 8.49
N ASP A 363 10.81 -18.17 9.74
CA ASP A 363 10.24 -16.88 10.16
C ASP A 363 11.26 -15.75 9.99
N PRO A 364 10.87 -14.63 9.37
CA PRO A 364 11.79 -13.53 9.10
C PRO A 364 12.36 -12.92 10.39
N THR A 365 13.66 -12.72 10.40
CA THR A 365 14.39 -11.95 11.43
C THR A 365 15.12 -10.77 10.78
N ASP A 366 15.82 -9.97 11.58
CA ASP A 366 16.65 -8.90 11.03
C ASP A 366 17.91 -9.41 10.31
N GLN A 367 18.27 -10.68 10.52
CA GLN A 367 19.47 -11.30 9.99
C GLN A 367 19.19 -12.32 8.87
N LEU A 368 18.03 -12.97 8.90
CA LEU A 368 17.66 -14.06 8.00
C LEU A 368 16.22 -13.90 7.54
N VAL A 369 16.00 -14.13 6.26
CA VAL A 369 14.66 -14.12 5.63
C VAL A 369 14.60 -15.30 4.67
N SER A 370 13.43 -15.92 4.53
CA SER A 370 13.23 -16.92 3.49
C SER A 370 11.99 -16.64 2.65
N THR A 371 12.13 -16.90 1.36
CA THR A 371 11.01 -16.96 0.40
C THR A 371 10.97 -18.34 -0.24
N ARG A 372 9.82 -18.74 -0.80
CA ARG A 372 9.70 -20.04 -1.49
C ARG A 372 8.95 -19.93 -2.81
N LYS A 373 9.36 -20.74 -3.79
CA LYS A 373 8.73 -20.85 -5.11
C LYS A 373 9.14 -22.19 -5.76
N ASP A 374 8.20 -22.90 -6.34
CA ASP A 374 8.42 -24.06 -7.23
C ASP A 374 9.39 -25.11 -6.65
N GLY A 375 9.21 -25.51 -5.39
CA GLY A 375 10.06 -26.49 -4.72
C GLY A 375 11.44 -25.97 -4.30
N LYS A 376 11.69 -24.67 -4.44
CA LYS A 376 12.90 -23.99 -3.97
C LYS A 376 12.60 -23.09 -2.77
N VAL A 377 13.56 -23.01 -1.86
CA VAL A 377 13.61 -21.99 -0.82
C VAL A 377 14.81 -21.09 -1.09
N PHE A 378 14.57 -19.80 -1.15
CA PHE A 378 15.62 -18.79 -1.21
C PHE A 378 15.86 -18.28 0.22
N LEU A 379 17.04 -18.52 0.74
CA LEU A 379 17.48 -18.03 2.05
C LEU A 379 18.33 -16.79 1.85
N HIS A 380 17.85 -15.67 2.34
CA HIS A 380 18.50 -14.37 2.32
C HIS A 380 19.23 -14.15 3.65
N VAL A 381 20.55 -14.04 3.61
CA VAL A 381 21.41 -13.73 4.76
C VAL A 381 21.74 -12.25 4.72
N LEU A 382 21.07 -11.48 5.57
CA LEU A 382 21.14 -10.02 5.61
C LEU A 382 22.28 -9.49 6.49
N ASP A 383 22.79 -10.35 7.36
CA ASP A 383 23.92 -10.05 8.26
C ASP A 383 25.24 -10.57 7.65
N SER A 384 26.02 -9.66 7.08
CA SER A 384 27.30 -9.98 6.44
C SER A 384 28.42 -10.44 7.42
N SER A 385 28.20 -10.38 8.73
CA SER A 385 29.13 -10.90 9.72
C SER A 385 29.02 -12.40 9.95
N LYS A 386 27.95 -13.02 9.44
CA LYS A 386 27.69 -14.45 9.65
C LYS A 386 28.48 -15.35 8.70
N GLU A 387 29.30 -16.20 9.27
CA GLU A 387 30.01 -17.27 8.53
C GLU A 387 29.28 -18.63 8.67
N ASN A 388 28.43 -18.76 9.67
CA ASN A 388 27.64 -19.96 9.93
C ASN A 388 26.20 -19.58 10.22
N ILE A 389 25.27 -20.35 9.65
CA ILE A 389 23.84 -20.21 9.89
C ILE A 389 23.36 -21.50 10.54
N VAL A 390 22.64 -21.38 11.64
CA VAL A 390 21.98 -22.51 12.29
C VAL A 390 20.48 -22.26 12.26
N LEU A 391 19.73 -23.16 11.64
CA LEU A 391 18.29 -23.15 11.56
C LEU A 391 17.77 -24.31 12.40
N GLU A 392 17.19 -24.01 13.54
CA GLU A 392 16.49 -24.99 14.37
C GLU A 392 15.05 -25.17 13.87
N ASN A 393 14.48 -26.35 14.11
CA ASN A 393 13.13 -26.71 13.65
C ASN A 393 12.93 -26.60 12.12
N PHE A 394 13.97 -26.95 11.37
CA PHE A 394 13.93 -26.98 9.91
C PHE A 394 13.65 -28.41 9.41
N ASP A 395 12.38 -28.69 9.12
CA ASP A 395 11.90 -30.05 8.79
C ASP A 395 11.92 -30.36 7.28
N GLU A 396 12.27 -29.39 6.42
CA GLU A 396 12.30 -29.57 4.98
C GLU A 396 13.43 -30.50 4.55
N LYS A 397 13.15 -31.47 3.68
CA LYS A 397 14.17 -32.39 3.13
C LYS A 397 14.95 -31.72 2.02
N ILE A 398 16.23 -31.46 2.24
CA ILE A 398 17.12 -30.78 1.29
C ILE A 398 17.76 -31.77 0.34
N ARG A 399 17.74 -31.46 -0.97
CA ARG A 399 18.54 -32.15 -1.98
C ARG A 399 19.91 -31.51 -2.15
N SER A 400 19.95 -30.18 -2.20
CA SER A 400 21.19 -29.43 -2.37
C SER A 400 21.03 -28.00 -1.87
N ILE A 401 22.16 -27.37 -1.53
CA ILE A 401 22.28 -25.93 -1.26
C ILE A 401 23.38 -25.37 -2.14
N LYS A 402 23.10 -24.25 -2.80
CA LYS A 402 24.09 -23.50 -3.61
C LYS A 402 23.90 -21.99 -3.45
N TYR A 403 24.92 -21.22 -3.79
CA TYR A 403 24.76 -19.78 -3.93
C TYR A 403 23.85 -19.47 -5.12
N PHE A 404 22.89 -18.58 -4.94
CA PHE A 404 21.95 -18.20 -6.01
C PHE A 404 22.70 -17.64 -7.22
N GLY A 405 22.27 -18.05 -8.43
CA GLY A 405 22.91 -17.64 -9.68
C GLY A 405 24.29 -18.27 -9.91
N SER A 406 24.66 -19.30 -9.13
CA SER A 406 25.95 -19.99 -9.23
C SER A 406 25.73 -21.51 -9.15
N ASN A 407 26.67 -22.27 -9.72
CA ASN A 407 26.73 -23.72 -9.52
C ASN A 407 27.53 -24.14 -8.28
N GLN A 408 28.08 -23.17 -7.54
CA GLN A 408 28.89 -23.45 -6.37
C GLN A 408 28.01 -23.96 -5.23
N LYS A 409 28.26 -25.22 -4.83
CA LYS A 409 27.59 -25.86 -3.69
C LYS A 409 28.07 -25.26 -2.38
N VAL A 410 27.15 -25.16 -1.43
CA VAL A 410 27.41 -24.70 -0.06
C VAL A 410 27.54 -25.92 0.84
N LYS A 411 28.55 -25.94 1.70
CA LYS A 411 28.75 -26.99 2.70
C LYS A 411 27.68 -26.86 3.79
N TYR A 412 27.00 -27.97 4.11
CA TYR A 412 26.00 -27.99 5.17
C TYR A 412 25.96 -29.32 5.92
N SER A 413 25.38 -29.32 7.10
CA SER A 413 25.05 -30.50 7.88
C SER A 413 23.60 -30.42 8.32
N HIS A 414 22.81 -31.44 8.01
CA HIS A 414 21.40 -31.54 8.39
C HIS A 414 21.22 -32.77 9.29
N LYS A 415 20.94 -32.55 10.57
CA LYS A 415 20.74 -33.62 11.56
C LYS A 415 19.39 -33.43 12.25
N LYS A 416 18.52 -34.44 12.14
CA LYS A 416 17.12 -34.32 12.59
C LYS A 416 16.47 -33.09 11.99
N ASN A 417 16.07 -32.12 12.80
CA ASN A 417 15.44 -30.85 12.43
C ASN A 417 16.36 -29.63 12.57
N SER A 418 17.68 -29.83 12.71
CA SER A 418 18.65 -28.73 12.77
C SER A 418 19.51 -28.73 11.50
N LEU A 419 19.47 -27.60 10.76
CA LEU A 419 20.27 -27.37 9.57
C LEU A 419 21.37 -26.36 9.87
N LYS A 420 22.63 -26.79 9.72
CA LYS A 420 23.80 -25.91 9.83
C LYS A 420 24.43 -25.70 8.45
N ILE A 421 24.59 -24.45 8.04
CA ILE A 421 25.14 -24.03 6.74
C ILE A 421 26.45 -23.24 7.00
N TYR A 422 27.49 -23.53 6.21
CA TYR A 422 28.81 -22.88 6.31
C TYR A 422 29.04 -22.00 5.09
N LEU A 423 29.09 -20.69 5.29
CA LEU A 423 29.31 -19.73 4.22
C LEU A 423 30.81 -19.58 3.91
N ASP A 424 31.10 -19.39 2.64
CA ASP A 424 32.42 -18.98 2.16
C ASP A 424 32.54 -17.45 2.33
N LYS A 425 33.54 -17.02 3.09
CA LYS A 425 33.78 -15.59 3.38
C LYS A 425 33.87 -14.73 2.13
N GLU A 426 34.46 -15.25 1.06
CA GLU A 426 34.63 -14.53 -0.21
C GLU A 426 33.29 -14.34 -0.98
N LYS A 427 32.24 -15.05 -0.56
CA LYS A 427 30.91 -15.00 -1.19
C LYS A 427 29.91 -14.20 -0.39
N ILE A 428 30.28 -13.74 0.80
CA ILE A 428 29.40 -12.93 1.64
C ILE A 428 29.23 -11.56 1.01
N ASN A 429 27.95 -11.20 0.75
CA ASN A 429 27.59 -9.90 0.20
C ASN A 429 27.10 -8.96 1.32
N ASN A 430 27.48 -7.70 1.26
CA ASN A 430 27.16 -6.71 2.29
C ASN A 430 25.65 -6.37 2.37
N ILE A 431 24.91 -6.51 1.26
CA ILE A 431 23.46 -6.24 1.21
C ILE A 431 22.67 -7.51 1.55
N ASP A 432 22.97 -8.61 0.82
CA ASP A 432 22.24 -9.85 0.89
C ASP A 432 23.05 -10.99 0.27
N THR A 433 23.31 -12.03 1.03
CA THR A 433 23.90 -13.29 0.54
C THR A 433 22.78 -14.29 0.34
N ILE A 434 22.51 -14.68 -0.92
CA ILE A 434 21.37 -15.52 -1.25
C ILE A 434 21.79 -16.97 -1.48
N LEU A 435 21.14 -17.89 -0.79
CA LEU A 435 21.28 -19.34 -0.99
C LEU A 435 19.99 -19.89 -1.59
N GLU A 436 20.15 -20.75 -2.58
CA GLU A 436 19.06 -21.54 -3.16
C GLU A 436 19.11 -22.95 -2.56
N LEU A 437 18.05 -23.33 -1.86
CA LEU A 437 17.84 -24.65 -1.28
C LEU A 437 16.84 -25.41 -2.19
N ASP A 438 17.27 -26.51 -2.79
CA ASP A 438 16.39 -27.44 -3.50
C ASP A 438 15.74 -28.41 -2.49
N ILE A 439 14.42 -28.36 -2.38
CA ILE A 439 13.64 -29.10 -1.38
C ILE A 439 12.98 -30.29 -2.07
N LYS A 440 12.96 -31.45 -1.39
CA LYS A 440 12.16 -32.60 -1.84
C LYS A 440 10.70 -32.30 -1.56
N ILE A 441 9.89 -32.25 -2.60
CA ILE A 441 8.42 -32.20 -2.51
C ILE A 441 7.92 -33.57 -2.06
#